data_cc65d649aa4d672c22f467447c9c86d8
#
_entry.id   cc65d649aa4d672c22f467447c9c86d8
#
_cell.length_a   1.000
_cell.length_b   1.000
_cell.length_c   1.000
_cell.angle_alpha   90.00
_cell.angle_beta   90.00
_cell.angle_gamma   90.00
#
_symmetry.space_group_name_H-M   'P 1'
#
loop_
_entity.id
_entity.type
_entity.pdbx_description
1 polymer ?
#
loop_
_entity_poly.entity_id
_entity_poly.type
_entity_poly.pdbx_seq_one_letter_code
_entity_poly.pdbx_strand_id
1 'polypeptide(L)'
;MLFRSQSTNSRRIFLGNQCFYLQLSLPVCIFCTLLAYGVLRLWHAVRMRCRHTDVPYRVYIRIGSETRIQTGLADTGNNLVDPYSGLPIIVCSRQAFSDLLPQCQKKQRHYHYVPYGTVSGTSLMPVFQADEVLLQNETTGARQQVAARIGLADAQEQAIFHPNLLQTI
;
A
#
# COMPACT_ATOMS: atom_id res chain seq x y z
N MET A 1 -12.15 28.63 72.04
CA MET A 1 -12.39 29.12 70.68
C MET A 1 -11.65 28.21 69.73
N LEU A 2 -12.42 27.30 69.11
CA LEU A 2 -11.90 26.26 68.21
C LEU A 2 -11.93 26.76 66.79
N PHE A 3 -10.77 26.96 66.16
CA PHE A 3 -10.67 27.21 64.71
C PHE A 3 -10.63 25.88 63.98
N ARG A 4 -11.70 25.59 63.29
CA ARG A 4 -11.89 24.44 62.41
C ARG A 4 -11.27 24.82 61.04
N SER A 5 -10.05 24.30 60.75
CA SER A 5 -9.43 24.44 59.43
C SER A 5 -10.15 23.52 58.43
N GLN A 6 -10.89 24.09 57.52
CA GLN A 6 -11.41 23.41 56.35
C GLN A 6 -10.28 23.29 55.30
N SER A 7 -9.83 22.06 55.08
CA SER A 7 -8.90 21.73 53.99
C SER A 7 -9.65 21.77 52.66
N THR A 8 -9.60 22.90 51.99
CA THR A 8 -10.08 23.03 50.63
C THR A 8 -8.99 22.49 49.68
N ASN A 9 -9.27 21.38 49.05
CA ASN A 9 -8.39 20.71 48.06
C ASN A 9 -8.37 21.53 46.76
N SER A 10 -7.68 22.67 46.81
CA SER A 10 -7.46 23.52 45.61
C SER A 10 -6.31 22.97 44.83
N ARG A 11 -6.61 22.40 43.67
CA ARG A 11 -5.59 22.13 42.63
C ARG A 11 -4.98 23.47 42.21
N ARG A 12 -3.83 23.81 42.80
CA ARG A 12 -3.12 25.03 42.46
C ARG A 12 -2.32 24.80 41.18
N ILE A 13 -2.70 25.48 40.13
CA ILE A 13 -1.89 25.63 38.94
C ILE A 13 -0.95 26.81 39.22
N PHE A 14 0.34 26.54 39.39
CA PHE A 14 1.35 27.60 39.54
C PHE A 14 1.88 27.96 38.15
N LEU A 15 1.58 29.17 37.69
CA LEU A 15 2.22 29.80 36.53
C LEU A 15 3.48 30.51 37.00
N GLY A 16 4.62 29.90 36.84
CA GLY A 16 5.92 30.52 37.06
C GLY A 16 6.83 30.19 35.86
N ASN A 17 7.27 31.23 35.19
CA ASN A 17 8.37 31.22 34.21
C ASN A 17 8.20 30.23 33.05
N GLN A 18 7.03 30.22 32.39
CA GLN A 18 6.70 29.39 31.19
C GLN A 18 6.78 27.85 31.37
N CYS A 19 6.88 27.36 32.60
CA CYS A 19 6.82 25.95 32.88
C CYS A 19 5.50 25.57 33.57
N PHE A 20 4.76 24.65 32.99
CA PHE A 20 3.57 24.08 33.61
C PHE A 20 3.97 22.91 34.51
N TYR A 21 3.91 23.08 35.81
CA TYR A 21 4.10 22.01 36.77
C TYR A 21 2.74 21.33 37.03
N LEU A 22 2.47 20.20 36.39
CA LEU A 22 1.36 19.35 36.72
C LEU A 22 1.78 18.40 37.84
N GLN A 23 1.24 18.58 39.05
CA GLN A 23 1.35 17.59 40.11
C GLN A 23 0.45 16.39 39.80
N LEU A 24 0.91 15.51 38.92
CA LEU A 24 0.26 14.24 38.65
C LEU A 24 0.78 13.20 39.62
N SER A 25 -0.13 12.50 40.31
CA SER A 25 0.28 11.36 41.13
C SER A 25 0.79 10.22 40.24
N LEU A 26 1.83 9.53 40.69
CA LEU A 26 2.51 8.46 39.95
C LEU A 26 1.53 7.40 39.37
N PRO A 27 0.49 6.93 40.10
CA PRO A 27 -0.50 6.00 39.56
C PRO A 27 -1.34 6.59 38.39
N VAL A 28 -1.62 7.89 38.39
CA VAL A 28 -2.31 8.54 37.27
C VAL A 28 -1.43 8.54 36.02
N CYS A 29 -0.14 8.82 36.17
CA CYS A 29 0.80 8.75 35.04
C CYS A 29 0.87 7.33 34.44
N ILE A 30 0.97 6.30 35.28
CA ILE A 30 0.99 4.90 34.84
C ILE A 30 -0.31 4.56 34.11
N PHE A 31 -1.48 4.93 34.66
CA PHE A 31 -2.77 4.68 34.03
C PHE A 31 -2.89 5.36 32.66
N CYS A 32 -2.52 6.64 32.54
CA CYS A 32 -2.54 7.37 31.27
C CYS A 32 -1.59 6.74 30.24
N THR A 33 -0.41 6.27 30.65
CA THR A 33 0.55 5.61 29.76
C THR A 33 0.00 4.28 29.24
N LEU A 34 -0.59 3.46 30.10
CA LEU A 34 -1.22 2.20 29.71
C LEU A 34 -2.42 2.42 28.78
N LEU A 35 -3.21 3.43 29.06
CA LEU A 35 -4.37 3.80 28.22
C LEU A 35 -3.91 4.27 26.84
N ALA A 36 -2.92 5.16 26.78
CA ALA A 36 -2.34 5.62 25.51
C ALA A 36 -1.73 4.46 24.70
N TYR A 37 -1.02 3.55 25.37
CA TYR A 37 -0.49 2.35 24.73
C TYR A 37 -1.61 1.45 24.21
N GLY A 38 -2.68 1.23 24.97
CA GLY A 38 -3.85 0.46 24.53
C GLY A 38 -4.52 1.06 23.31
N VAL A 39 -4.72 2.39 23.29
CA VAL A 39 -5.29 3.10 22.14
C VAL A 39 -4.40 2.96 20.89
N LEU A 40 -3.08 3.13 21.06
CA LEU A 40 -2.12 2.96 19.94
C LEU A 40 -2.12 1.53 19.41
N ARG A 41 -2.19 0.53 20.29
CA ARG A 41 -2.28 -0.88 19.89
C ARG A 41 -3.58 -1.18 19.15
N LEU A 42 -4.72 -0.68 19.67
CA LEU A 42 -6.02 -0.83 19.01
C LEU A 42 -6.05 -0.15 17.65
N TRP A 43 -5.54 1.09 17.56
CA TRP A 43 -5.41 1.84 16.31
C TRP A 43 -4.56 1.08 15.29
N HIS A 44 -3.43 0.54 15.75
CA HIS A 44 -2.55 -0.25 14.87
C HIS A 44 -3.24 -1.53 14.38
N ALA A 45 -3.93 -2.25 15.28
CA ALA A 45 -4.66 -3.47 14.93
C ALA A 45 -5.82 -3.20 13.94
N VAL A 46 -6.57 -2.10 14.14
CA VAL A 46 -7.64 -1.68 13.22
C VAL A 46 -7.06 -1.28 11.87
N ARG A 47 -5.95 -0.50 11.86
CA ARG A 47 -5.30 -0.07 10.63
C ARG A 47 -4.68 -1.24 9.84
N MET A 48 -4.17 -2.27 10.54
CA MET A 48 -3.70 -3.49 9.91
C MET A 48 -4.85 -4.31 9.32
N ARG A 49 -6.01 -4.40 9.98
CA ARG A 49 -7.21 -5.06 9.43
C ARG A 49 -7.78 -4.34 8.21
N CYS A 50 -7.77 -3.02 8.20
CA CYS A 50 -8.21 -2.24 7.03
C CYS A 50 -7.24 -2.32 5.84
N ARG A 51 -5.97 -2.73 6.04
CA ARG A 51 -5.01 -2.94 4.95
C ARG A 51 -5.14 -4.29 4.25
N HIS A 52 -5.77 -5.27 4.85
CA HIS A 52 -6.07 -6.58 4.29
C HIS A 52 -7.53 -6.68 3.84
N THR A 53 -7.97 -5.78 2.99
CA THR A 53 -9.03 -6.16 2.07
C THR A 53 -8.32 -6.89 0.94
N ASP A 54 -8.08 -8.18 1.11
CA ASP A 54 -7.72 -9.10 0.03
C ASP A 54 -8.94 -9.22 -0.90
N VAL A 55 -9.28 -8.12 -1.54
CA VAL A 55 -10.27 -8.15 -2.62
C VAL A 55 -9.54 -8.81 -3.79
N PRO A 56 -9.95 -10.00 -4.20
CA PRO A 56 -9.35 -10.66 -5.34
C PRO A 56 -9.71 -9.88 -6.61
N TYR A 57 -8.69 -9.56 -7.37
CA TYR A 57 -8.83 -8.95 -8.69
C TYR A 57 -8.45 -9.95 -9.76
N ARG A 58 -9.03 -9.79 -10.96
CA ARG A 58 -8.51 -10.38 -12.20
C ARG A 58 -7.95 -9.31 -13.08
N VAL A 59 -6.73 -9.53 -13.52
CA VAL A 59 -6.02 -8.66 -14.45
C VAL A 59 -6.08 -9.28 -15.83
N TYR A 60 -6.74 -8.61 -16.75
CA TYR A 60 -6.82 -9.01 -18.16
C TYR A 60 -5.84 -8.15 -18.95
N ILE A 61 -4.92 -8.80 -19.66
CA ILE A 61 -3.86 -8.13 -20.43
C ILE A 61 -3.96 -8.62 -21.87
N ARG A 62 -4.30 -7.71 -22.79
CA ARG A 62 -4.41 -8.01 -24.21
C ARG A 62 -3.14 -7.63 -24.96
N ILE A 63 -2.63 -8.56 -25.76
CA ILE A 63 -1.42 -8.44 -26.57
C ILE A 63 -1.73 -8.99 -27.96
N GLY A 64 -2.02 -8.11 -28.92
CA GLY A 64 -2.51 -8.50 -30.25
C GLY A 64 -3.86 -9.17 -30.16
N SER A 65 -3.94 -10.40 -30.65
CA SER A 65 -5.14 -11.26 -30.57
C SER A 65 -5.27 -12.05 -29.27
N GLU A 66 -4.21 -12.10 -28.47
CA GLU A 66 -4.14 -12.89 -27.25
C GLU A 66 -4.54 -12.10 -26.03
N THR A 67 -5.26 -12.73 -25.11
CA THR A 67 -5.57 -12.16 -23.79
C THR A 67 -5.07 -13.09 -22.70
N ARG A 68 -4.28 -12.57 -21.79
CA ARG A 68 -3.84 -13.29 -20.58
C ARG A 68 -4.61 -12.80 -19.38
N ILE A 69 -4.95 -13.74 -18.51
CA ILE A 69 -5.70 -13.47 -17.28
C ILE A 69 -4.84 -13.96 -16.13
N GLN A 70 -4.61 -13.10 -15.16
CA GLN A 70 -3.94 -13.43 -13.90
C GLN A 70 -4.77 -12.96 -12.71
N THR A 71 -4.69 -13.70 -11.62
CA THR A 71 -5.18 -13.21 -10.32
C THR A 71 -4.35 -12.00 -9.92
N GLY A 72 -4.98 -10.92 -9.50
CA GLY A 72 -4.35 -9.67 -9.15
C GLY A 72 -4.45 -9.36 -7.66
N LEU A 73 -3.37 -8.84 -7.10
CA LEU A 73 -3.29 -8.35 -5.73
C LEU A 73 -3.02 -6.85 -5.75
N ALA A 74 -3.88 -6.08 -5.07
CA ALA A 74 -3.66 -4.65 -4.86
C ALA A 74 -2.69 -4.47 -3.69
N ASP A 75 -1.45 -4.06 -3.99
CA ASP A 75 -0.37 -3.87 -3.00
C ASP A 75 0.11 -2.42 -2.98
N THR A 76 -0.06 -1.76 -1.83
CA THR A 76 0.45 -0.39 -1.60
C THR A 76 1.98 -0.31 -1.59
N GLY A 77 2.67 -1.44 -1.48
CA GLY A 77 4.12 -1.53 -1.59
C GLY A 77 4.63 -1.46 -3.03
N ASN A 78 3.79 -1.73 -4.03
CA ASN A 78 4.17 -1.65 -5.44
C ASN A 78 4.16 -0.21 -5.95
N ASN A 79 5.20 0.55 -5.67
CA ASN A 79 5.39 1.92 -6.16
C ASN A 79 6.20 2.00 -7.46
N LEU A 80 6.23 0.92 -8.23
CA LEU A 80 6.99 0.87 -9.48
C LEU A 80 6.33 1.73 -10.56
N VAL A 81 7.12 2.64 -11.11
CA VAL A 81 6.72 3.52 -12.21
C VAL A 81 7.75 3.38 -13.34
N ASP A 82 7.25 3.30 -14.55
CA ASP A 82 8.11 3.29 -15.73
C ASP A 82 8.75 4.67 -15.94
N PRO A 83 10.09 4.80 -15.88
CA PRO A 83 10.77 6.08 -15.97
C PRO A 83 10.61 6.77 -17.34
N TYR A 84 10.25 6.04 -18.39
CA TYR A 84 10.10 6.59 -19.74
C TYR A 84 8.69 7.11 -20.02
N SER A 85 7.67 6.47 -19.45
CA SER A 85 6.27 6.86 -19.71
C SER A 85 5.60 7.52 -18.52
N GLY A 86 6.18 7.42 -17.32
CA GLY A 86 5.55 7.87 -16.09
C GLY A 86 4.36 7.03 -15.65
N LEU A 87 4.06 5.92 -16.34
CA LEU A 87 2.94 5.05 -16.02
C LEU A 87 3.30 4.06 -14.92
N PRO A 88 2.36 3.69 -14.06
CA PRO A 88 2.57 2.64 -13.06
C PRO A 88 2.80 1.29 -13.73
N ILE A 89 3.59 0.44 -13.07
CA ILE A 89 3.91 -0.91 -13.55
C ILE A 89 3.10 -1.94 -12.77
N ILE A 90 2.37 -2.78 -13.51
CA ILE A 90 1.76 -4.00 -12.99
C ILE A 90 2.79 -5.13 -13.15
N VAL A 91 3.21 -5.74 -12.05
CA VAL A 91 4.18 -6.83 -12.05
C VAL A 91 3.44 -8.14 -12.25
N CYS A 92 3.76 -8.87 -13.31
CA CYS A 92 3.13 -10.14 -13.70
C CYS A 92 4.15 -11.29 -13.71
N SER A 93 3.65 -12.52 -13.70
CA SER A 93 4.48 -13.71 -13.83
C SER A 93 5.10 -13.79 -15.23
N ARG A 94 6.42 -13.94 -15.33
CA ARG A 94 7.12 -14.16 -16.60
C ARG A 94 6.67 -15.45 -17.28
N GLN A 95 6.36 -16.48 -16.50
CA GLN A 95 5.92 -17.78 -17.01
C GLN A 95 4.61 -17.66 -17.79
N ALA A 96 3.68 -16.82 -17.32
CA ALA A 96 2.39 -16.61 -17.97
C ALA A 96 2.49 -15.93 -19.36
N PHE A 97 3.65 -15.32 -19.66
CA PHE A 97 3.92 -14.62 -20.92
C PHE A 97 5.04 -15.24 -21.74
N SER A 98 5.54 -16.42 -21.37
CA SER A 98 6.70 -17.04 -22.00
C SER A 98 6.53 -17.25 -23.50
N ASP A 99 5.35 -17.66 -23.95
CA ASP A 99 4.97 -17.86 -25.35
C ASP A 99 4.72 -16.53 -26.11
N LEU A 100 4.39 -15.47 -25.39
CA LEU A 100 4.14 -14.14 -25.95
C LEU A 100 5.36 -13.21 -25.93
N LEU A 101 6.47 -13.63 -25.31
CA LEU A 101 7.69 -12.84 -25.23
C LEU A 101 8.17 -12.28 -26.57
N PRO A 102 8.16 -13.03 -27.71
CA PRO A 102 8.55 -12.50 -29.01
C PRO A 102 7.64 -11.36 -29.50
N GLN A 103 6.37 -11.39 -29.12
CA GLN A 103 5.42 -10.30 -29.43
C GLN A 103 5.64 -9.09 -28.51
N CYS A 104 5.95 -9.32 -27.23
CA CYS A 104 6.22 -8.26 -26.26
C CYS A 104 7.50 -7.49 -26.62
N GLN A 105 8.51 -8.15 -27.19
CA GLN A 105 9.81 -7.58 -27.57
C GLN A 105 9.78 -6.68 -28.82
N LYS A 106 8.66 -6.61 -29.52
CA LYS A 106 8.55 -5.74 -30.71
C LYS A 106 8.67 -4.26 -30.30
N LYS A 107 9.34 -3.45 -31.12
CA LYS A 107 9.55 -2.01 -30.89
C LYS A 107 8.27 -1.23 -30.61
N GLN A 108 7.16 -1.61 -31.26
CA GLN A 108 5.83 -0.98 -31.08
C GLN A 108 5.26 -1.13 -29.67
N ARG A 109 5.82 -2.03 -28.84
CA ARG A 109 5.38 -2.26 -27.47
C ARG A 109 6.27 -1.59 -26.42
N HIS A 110 7.19 -0.72 -26.83
CA HIS A 110 8.10 0.00 -25.96
C HIS A 110 8.81 -0.93 -24.94
N TYR A 111 9.30 -2.07 -25.43
CA TYR A 111 9.99 -3.05 -24.60
C TYR A 111 11.34 -2.53 -24.14
N HIS A 112 11.57 -2.52 -22.84
CA HIS A 112 12.81 -2.10 -22.21
C HIS A 112 12.98 -2.74 -20.83
N TYR A 113 14.11 -2.50 -20.17
CA TYR A 113 14.38 -3.00 -18.84
C TYR A 113 14.36 -1.87 -17.81
N VAL A 114 13.68 -2.13 -16.68
CA VAL A 114 13.60 -1.20 -15.55
C VAL A 114 14.30 -1.84 -14.34
N PRO A 115 15.24 -1.13 -13.67
CA PRO A 115 15.84 -1.62 -12.44
C PRO A 115 14.77 -1.61 -11.32
N TYR A 116 14.71 -2.68 -10.55
CA TYR A 116 13.85 -2.78 -9.37
C TYR A 116 14.58 -3.42 -8.20
N GLY A 117 14.25 -2.96 -6.98
CA GLY A 117 14.84 -3.48 -5.75
C GLY A 117 14.15 -4.77 -5.31
N THR A 118 14.94 -5.77 -4.96
CA THR A 118 14.50 -7.00 -4.29
C THR A 118 15.21 -7.13 -2.95
N VAL A 119 14.75 -8.02 -2.10
CA VAL A 119 15.41 -8.32 -0.81
C VAL A 119 16.86 -8.79 -1.01
N SER A 120 17.15 -9.40 -2.16
CA SER A 120 18.49 -9.91 -2.52
C SER A 120 19.36 -8.92 -3.31
N GLY A 121 18.85 -7.72 -3.65
CA GLY A 121 19.58 -6.70 -4.39
C GLY A 121 18.77 -6.05 -5.50
N THR A 122 19.48 -5.41 -6.45
CA THR A 122 18.87 -4.80 -7.63
C THR A 122 18.83 -5.77 -8.78
N SER A 123 17.67 -5.95 -9.39
CA SER A 123 17.45 -6.76 -10.59
C SER A 123 16.89 -5.92 -11.73
N LEU A 124 16.94 -6.44 -12.95
CA LEU A 124 16.35 -5.82 -14.13
C LEU A 124 15.08 -6.55 -14.52
N MET A 125 13.97 -5.82 -14.58
CA MET A 125 12.67 -6.33 -14.97
C MET A 125 12.35 -5.88 -16.39
N PRO A 126 12.03 -6.79 -17.33
CA PRO A 126 11.51 -6.42 -18.62
C PRO A 126 10.14 -5.81 -18.49
N VAL A 127 9.95 -4.67 -19.14
CA VAL A 127 8.69 -3.91 -19.14
C VAL A 127 8.26 -3.68 -20.58
N PHE A 128 6.95 -3.76 -20.83
CA PHE A 128 6.37 -3.51 -22.16
C PHE A 128 4.98 -2.89 -22.05
N GLN A 129 4.49 -2.41 -23.19
CA GLN A 129 3.14 -1.88 -23.34
C GLN A 129 2.20 -2.96 -23.85
N ALA A 130 1.11 -3.23 -23.12
CA ALA A 130 -0.03 -3.99 -23.60
C ALA A 130 -0.96 -3.13 -24.44
N ASP A 131 -1.78 -3.76 -25.29
CA ASP A 131 -2.80 -3.04 -26.06
C ASP A 131 -3.95 -2.57 -25.18
N GLU A 132 -4.26 -3.39 -24.17
CA GLU A 132 -5.31 -3.09 -23.21
C GLU A 132 -5.03 -3.80 -21.89
N VAL A 133 -5.33 -3.12 -20.79
CA VAL A 133 -5.27 -3.69 -19.44
C VAL A 133 -6.58 -3.39 -18.73
N LEU A 134 -7.28 -4.45 -18.28
CA LEU A 134 -8.52 -4.36 -17.53
C LEU A 134 -8.33 -4.97 -16.14
N LEU A 135 -8.74 -4.26 -15.12
CA LEU A 135 -8.85 -4.77 -13.75
C LEU A 135 -10.30 -5.08 -13.45
N GLN A 136 -10.58 -6.29 -13.01
CA GLN A 136 -11.91 -6.72 -12.56
C GLN A 136 -11.86 -7.06 -11.09
N ASN A 137 -12.73 -6.43 -10.31
CA ASN A 137 -12.97 -6.80 -8.92
C ASN A 137 -13.84 -8.08 -8.90
N GLU A 138 -13.33 -9.17 -8.31
CA GLU A 138 -14.08 -10.45 -8.29
C GLU A 138 -15.30 -10.43 -7.37
N THR A 139 -15.30 -9.55 -6.35
CA THR A 139 -16.40 -9.45 -5.40
C THR A 139 -17.59 -8.67 -5.98
N THR A 140 -17.32 -7.55 -6.67
CA THR A 140 -18.37 -6.68 -7.20
C THR A 140 -18.65 -6.91 -8.68
N GLY A 141 -17.76 -7.59 -9.39
CA GLY A 141 -17.80 -7.76 -10.83
C GLY A 141 -17.44 -6.50 -11.63
N ALA A 142 -17.16 -5.38 -10.96
CA ALA A 142 -16.81 -4.13 -11.61
C ALA A 142 -15.51 -4.27 -12.42
N ARG A 143 -15.51 -3.75 -13.65
CA ARG A 143 -14.36 -3.74 -14.56
C ARG A 143 -13.91 -2.32 -14.83
N GLN A 144 -12.61 -2.12 -14.84
CA GLN A 144 -12.00 -0.82 -15.13
C GLN A 144 -10.81 -1.01 -16.06
N GLN A 145 -10.78 -0.23 -17.13
CA GLN A 145 -9.60 -0.12 -17.99
C GLN A 145 -8.59 0.82 -17.33
N VAL A 146 -7.33 0.41 -17.32
CA VAL A 146 -6.27 1.18 -16.68
C VAL A 146 -5.09 1.41 -17.62
N ALA A 147 -4.48 2.59 -17.50
CA ALA A 147 -3.24 2.91 -18.20
C ALA A 147 -2.06 2.47 -17.34
N ALA A 148 -1.43 1.36 -17.71
CA ALA A 148 -0.30 0.79 -16.99
C ALA A 148 0.69 0.12 -17.94
N ARG A 149 1.94 -0.03 -17.51
CA ARG A 149 2.94 -0.89 -18.14
C ARG A 149 2.92 -2.27 -17.49
N ILE A 150 3.34 -3.27 -18.24
CA ILE A 150 3.44 -4.64 -17.73
C ILE A 150 4.91 -4.98 -17.52
N GLY A 151 5.26 -5.28 -16.28
CA GLY A 151 6.57 -5.78 -15.88
C GLY A 151 6.52 -7.28 -15.63
N LEU A 152 7.57 -8.03 -16.02
CA LEU A 152 7.63 -9.48 -15.85
C LEU A 152 8.68 -9.87 -14.82
N ALA A 153 8.25 -10.58 -13.77
CA ALA A 153 9.12 -11.10 -12.71
C ALA A 153 9.04 -12.63 -12.63
N ASP A 154 10.18 -13.28 -12.33
CA ASP A 154 10.28 -14.73 -12.33
C ASP A 154 9.63 -15.41 -11.12
N ALA A 155 9.70 -14.79 -9.94
CA ALA A 155 9.18 -15.34 -8.69
C ALA A 155 7.72 -14.95 -8.40
N GLN A 156 6.99 -14.43 -9.38
CA GLN A 156 5.65 -13.88 -9.19
C GLN A 156 4.60 -14.86 -9.69
N GLU A 157 3.68 -15.27 -8.81
CA GLU A 157 2.54 -16.12 -9.18
C GLU A 157 1.30 -15.30 -9.53
N GLN A 158 1.12 -14.16 -8.87
CA GLN A 158 -0.02 -13.26 -9.06
C GLN A 158 0.42 -11.93 -9.65
N ALA A 159 -0.46 -11.25 -10.35
CA ALA A 159 -0.20 -9.89 -10.78
C ALA A 159 -0.27 -8.93 -9.60
N ILE A 160 0.76 -8.09 -9.39
CA ILE A 160 0.78 -7.10 -8.32
C ILE A 160 0.66 -5.70 -8.93
N PHE A 161 -0.27 -4.89 -8.39
CA PHE A 161 -0.47 -3.52 -8.83
C PHE A 161 -0.76 -2.57 -7.66
N HIS A 162 -0.47 -1.28 -7.84
CA HIS A 162 -0.76 -0.27 -6.83
C HIS A 162 -2.26 0.09 -6.82
N PRO A 163 -2.92 0.19 -5.64
CA PRO A 163 -4.35 0.51 -5.53
C PRO A 163 -4.77 1.83 -6.18
N ASN A 164 -3.85 2.79 -6.35
CA ASN A 164 -4.15 4.06 -7.03
C ASN A 164 -4.60 3.87 -8.48
N LEU A 165 -4.27 2.73 -9.13
CA LEU A 165 -4.80 2.39 -10.45
C LEU A 165 -6.32 2.26 -10.48
N LEU A 166 -6.93 1.99 -9.33
CA LEU A 166 -8.39 1.87 -9.18
C LEU A 166 -9.07 3.22 -8.95
N GLN A 167 -8.31 4.29 -8.69
CA GLN A 167 -8.83 5.62 -8.35
C GLN A 167 -8.78 6.62 -9.52
N THR A 168 -8.26 6.21 -10.67
CA THR A 168 -8.13 7.09 -11.84
C THR A 168 -9.46 7.14 -12.58
N ILE A 169 -10.41 7.90 -12.04
CA ILE A 169 -11.61 8.42 -12.71
C ILE A 169 -11.66 9.92 -12.48
#